data_d0ab9c92d911803b8d10d2da3efe8e0d
#
_entry.id   d0ab9c92d911803b8d10d2da3efe8e0d
#
_cell.length_a   1.000
_cell.length_b   1.000
_cell.length_c   1.000
_cell.angle_alpha   90.00
_cell.angle_beta   90.00
_cell.angle_gamma   90.00
#
_symmetry.space_group_name_H-M   'P 1'
#
loop_
_entity.id
_entity.type
_entity.pdbx_description
1 polymer ?
#
loop_
_entity_poly.entity_id
_entity_poly.type
_entity_poly.pdbx_seq_one_letter_code
_entity_poly.pdbx_strand_id
1 'polypeptide(L)'
;MAEFTFAPLTPASFLDRAAAIFADRTAIVDGERRFTYRDMSGRCRRLASALAAQGVGQQDRIAALCTNSHVMLELHNAVPMMGAVLVTLNTRLSEDEMAALLDHSGASVLVATGEFADRARRLADRAGLRCFVADGSGDSYEELIAGSGASEPVPADERQLLAINYTSGTTGRPKGVMYHHRGAYLQATAMAYHARLGPGARYLWTLPMFHCNGWCFTWAVTAAGGTHVCLRAMDTAQIWRLLRDEGITHFSAAPTVLTMIAEDPAAGPLDHEVHVDTGGAPPSSTLLARMEAMNFAVTHLYGLTETYGPLAINEWQPEWNELPREQQATLRARQGAPNIIARPLRVLDDDGRDVPADGETIGEIAVSGNDVMLGYYRDDEATREVTRSGCFLTGDLAVMHPDGYVEIRDRSKDIIISGGENIASVEVEQVLDSHPSVIESAVVAMPDERWGEVPVAFVTLRKDDVDADALTEYVRERLARYKIPKRFEFVGLPKTSTGKIQKNVLRDRAHELKESS
;
A
#
# COMPACT_ATOMS: atom_id res chain seq x y z
N MET A 1 -30.28 -20.77 30.12
CA MET A 1 -28.80 -20.83 29.99
C MET A 1 -28.32 -19.43 29.70
N ALA A 2 -27.26 -18.96 30.37
CA ALA A 2 -26.65 -17.68 30.00
C ALA A 2 -26.01 -17.87 28.62
N GLU A 3 -26.45 -17.11 27.64
CA GLU A 3 -25.85 -17.11 26.31
C GLU A 3 -24.61 -16.21 26.35
N PHE A 4 -23.45 -16.76 25.98
CA PHE A 4 -22.27 -15.97 25.68
C PHE A 4 -22.51 -15.22 24.36
N THR A 5 -22.34 -13.92 24.38
CA THR A 5 -22.47 -13.08 23.17
C THR A 5 -21.11 -12.85 22.55
N PHE A 6 -21.05 -12.90 21.23
CA PHE A 6 -19.86 -12.50 20.47
C PHE A 6 -19.89 -10.98 20.26
N ALA A 7 -18.78 -10.31 20.56
CA ALA A 7 -18.61 -8.91 20.19
C ALA A 7 -18.27 -8.81 18.69
N PRO A 8 -18.85 -7.86 17.94
CA PRO A 8 -18.49 -7.64 16.54
C PRO A 8 -17.01 -7.26 16.40
N LEU A 9 -16.35 -7.82 15.40
CA LEU A 9 -14.97 -7.47 15.06
C LEU A 9 -14.97 -6.13 14.31
N THR A 10 -14.69 -5.05 15.00
CA THR A 10 -14.57 -3.71 14.44
C THR A 10 -13.29 -3.04 14.92
N PRO A 11 -12.48 -2.42 14.03
CA PRO A 11 -11.24 -1.77 14.43
C PRO A 11 -11.46 -0.56 15.34
N ALA A 12 -12.66 0.01 15.38
CA ALA A 12 -13.01 1.06 16.35
C ALA A 12 -12.83 0.62 17.82
N SER A 13 -13.00 -0.68 18.12
CA SER A 13 -12.80 -1.24 19.46
C SER A 13 -11.33 -1.17 19.93
N PHE A 14 -10.37 -1.08 19.03
CA PHE A 14 -8.96 -0.93 19.39
C PHE A 14 -8.69 0.39 20.09
N LEU A 15 -9.33 1.48 19.65
CA LEU A 15 -9.18 2.79 20.29
C LEU A 15 -9.80 2.81 21.69
N ASP A 16 -10.96 2.16 21.89
CA ASP A 16 -11.59 2.05 23.20
C ASP A 16 -10.67 1.32 24.19
N ARG A 17 -10.11 0.18 23.76
CA ARG A 17 -9.12 -0.56 24.55
C ARG A 17 -7.87 0.27 24.84
N ALA A 18 -7.30 0.92 23.83
CA ALA A 18 -6.08 1.72 23.99
C ALA A 18 -6.31 2.92 24.93
N ALA A 19 -7.44 3.59 24.82
CA ALA A 19 -7.83 4.69 25.72
C ALA A 19 -8.04 4.23 27.17
N ALA A 20 -8.51 3.00 27.37
CA ALA A 20 -8.68 2.44 28.72
C ALA A 20 -7.35 2.04 29.37
N ILE A 21 -6.42 1.45 28.60
CA ILE A 21 -5.18 0.87 29.14
C ILE A 21 -4.00 1.85 29.06
N PHE A 22 -3.92 2.64 27.99
CA PHE A 22 -2.80 3.53 27.67
C PHE A 22 -3.21 5.01 27.69
N ALA A 23 -4.21 5.39 28.47
CA ALA A 23 -4.87 6.70 28.46
C ALA A 23 -3.92 7.89 28.30
N ASP A 24 -2.87 7.93 29.11
CA ASP A 24 -1.94 9.07 29.20
C ASP A 24 -0.68 8.91 28.33
N ARG A 25 -0.59 7.81 27.55
CA ARG A 25 0.50 7.63 26.58
C ARG A 25 0.22 8.45 25.32
N THR A 26 1.30 8.96 24.71
CA THR A 26 1.21 9.63 23.42
C THR A 26 0.73 8.64 22.34
N ALA A 27 -0.43 8.92 21.76
CA ALA A 27 -1.00 8.18 20.64
C ALA A 27 -0.53 8.75 19.30
N ILE A 28 -0.51 10.09 19.17
CA ILE A 28 -0.21 10.79 17.93
C ILE A 28 0.81 11.90 18.16
N VAL A 29 1.79 11.97 17.24
CA VAL A 29 2.74 13.07 17.06
C VAL A 29 2.50 13.62 15.65
N ASP A 30 2.06 14.88 15.53
CA ASP A 30 1.82 15.57 14.26
C ASP A 30 2.46 16.97 14.29
N GLY A 31 3.68 17.06 13.78
CA GLY A 31 4.52 18.22 13.96
C GLY A 31 4.82 18.46 15.45
N GLU A 32 4.44 19.63 15.96
CA GLU A 32 4.60 19.99 17.38
C GLU A 32 3.44 19.48 18.26
N ARG A 33 2.34 19.05 17.65
CA ARG A 33 1.16 18.55 18.37
C ARG A 33 1.40 17.16 18.91
N ARG A 34 0.94 16.95 20.13
CA ARG A 34 0.97 15.66 20.82
C ARG A 34 -0.42 15.34 21.35
N PHE A 35 -0.94 14.18 21.04
CA PHE A 35 -2.23 13.72 21.56
C PHE A 35 -2.03 12.42 22.32
N THR A 36 -2.60 12.33 23.51
CA THR A 36 -2.68 11.07 24.26
C THR A 36 -3.78 10.18 23.68
N TYR A 37 -3.82 8.91 24.08
CA TYR A 37 -4.94 8.02 23.73
C TYR A 37 -6.27 8.51 24.30
N ARG A 38 -6.25 9.16 25.46
CA ARG A 38 -7.41 9.84 26.05
C ARG A 38 -7.89 10.98 25.14
N ASP A 39 -6.98 11.81 24.67
CA ASP A 39 -7.29 12.91 23.76
C ASP A 39 -7.86 12.39 22.45
N MET A 40 -7.17 11.42 21.81
CA MET A 40 -7.57 10.83 20.55
C MET A 40 -8.99 10.22 20.65
N SER A 41 -9.26 9.41 21.68
CA SER A 41 -10.58 8.82 21.88
C SER A 41 -11.66 9.87 22.11
N GLY A 42 -11.40 10.86 22.97
CA GLY A 42 -12.34 11.97 23.21
C GLY A 42 -12.63 12.78 21.95
N ARG A 43 -11.62 13.07 21.14
CA ARG A 43 -11.75 13.78 19.85
C ARG A 43 -12.56 12.96 18.84
N CYS A 44 -12.24 11.66 18.67
CA CYS A 44 -12.98 10.78 17.76
C CYS A 44 -14.47 10.67 18.14
N ARG A 45 -14.80 10.54 19.44
CA ARG A 45 -16.18 10.47 19.91
C ARG A 45 -16.94 11.78 19.67
N ARG A 46 -16.29 12.94 19.86
CA ARG A 46 -16.89 14.25 19.53
C ARG A 46 -17.04 14.43 18.02
N LEU A 47 -16.06 14.02 17.23
CA LEU A 47 -16.15 14.07 15.77
C LEU A 47 -17.30 13.21 15.24
N ALA A 48 -17.47 11.98 15.74
CA ALA A 48 -18.58 11.11 15.38
C ALA A 48 -19.95 11.77 15.70
N SER A 49 -20.09 12.35 16.90
CA SER A 49 -21.30 13.10 17.29
C SER A 49 -21.54 14.31 16.41
N ALA A 50 -20.47 15.07 16.10
CA ALA A 50 -20.54 16.24 15.26
C ALA A 50 -21.00 15.92 13.81
N LEU A 51 -20.43 14.86 13.23
CA LEU A 51 -20.81 14.39 11.89
C LEU A 51 -22.27 13.87 11.87
N ALA A 52 -22.72 13.19 12.93
CA ALA A 52 -24.12 12.78 13.09
C ALA A 52 -25.06 13.99 13.14
N ALA A 53 -24.68 15.05 13.89
CA ALA A 53 -25.44 16.31 13.95
C ALA A 53 -25.49 17.02 12.58
N GLN A 54 -24.52 16.76 11.71
CA GLN A 54 -24.55 17.19 10.30
C GLN A 54 -25.42 16.27 9.42
N GLY A 55 -26.15 15.31 9.98
CA GLY A 55 -27.05 14.42 9.24
C GLY A 55 -26.36 13.23 8.58
N VAL A 56 -25.13 12.91 8.97
CA VAL A 56 -24.45 11.68 8.54
C VAL A 56 -24.99 10.50 9.34
N GLY A 57 -25.54 9.51 8.66
CA GLY A 57 -26.07 8.26 9.22
C GLY A 57 -25.14 7.06 9.01
N GLN A 58 -25.63 5.89 9.45
CA GLN A 58 -24.97 4.63 9.17
C GLN A 58 -24.89 4.39 7.67
N GLN A 59 -23.76 3.85 7.22
CA GLN A 59 -23.44 3.56 5.80
C GLN A 59 -23.41 4.81 4.88
N ASP A 60 -23.54 6.03 5.41
CA ASP A 60 -23.21 7.23 4.65
C ASP A 60 -21.69 7.35 4.44
N ARG A 61 -21.31 7.97 3.33
CA ARG A 61 -19.89 8.08 2.94
C ARG A 61 -19.36 9.45 3.31
N ILE A 62 -18.22 9.45 3.97
CA ILE A 62 -17.43 10.63 4.31
C ILE A 62 -16.13 10.57 3.55
N ALA A 63 -15.88 11.55 2.69
CA ALA A 63 -14.63 11.65 1.94
C ALA A 63 -13.56 12.39 2.76
N ALA A 64 -12.31 11.91 2.64
CA ALA A 64 -11.15 12.51 3.28
C ALA A 64 -10.08 12.88 2.25
N LEU A 65 -9.76 14.18 2.14
CA LEU A 65 -8.65 14.71 1.35
C LEU A 65 -7.58 15.26 2.30
N CYS A 66 -6.81 14.36 2.89
CA CYS A 66 -5.89 14.67 3.97
C CYS A 66 -4.49 14.11 3.71
N THR A 67 -3.48 14.83 4.19
CA THR A 67 -2.13 14.30 4.36
C THR A 67 -2.08 13.27 5.50
N ASN A 68 -0.93 12.62 5.71
CA ASN A 68 -0.70 11.79 6.89
C ASN A 68 -0.69 12.68 8.14
N SER A 69 -1.79 12.76 8.84
CA SER A 69 -2.04 13.70 9.94
C SER A 69 -2.94 13.10 11.01
N HIS A 70 -3.03 13.78 12.15
CA HIS A 70 -3.98 13.43 13.20
C HIS A 70 -5.43 13.41 12.69
N VAL A 71 -5.80 14.31 11.78
CA VAL A 71 -7.13 14.38 11.17
C VAL A 71 -7.48 13.06 10.46
N MET A 72 -6.54 12.55 9.65
CA MET A 72 -6.75 11.28 8.95
C MET A 72 -6.89 10.11 9.91
N LEU A 73 -6.09 10.07 10.99
CA LEU A 73 -6.22 9.04 12.04
C LEU A 73 -7.54 9.15 12.81
N GLU A 74 -7.99 10.36 13.10
CA GLU A 74 -9.29 10.60 13.74
C GLU A 74 -10.45 10.12 12.85
N LEU A 75 -10.40 10.40 11.54
CA LEU A 75 -11.40 9.91 10.59
C LEU A 75 -11.42 8.37 10.50
N HIS A 76 -10.25 7.72 10.51
CA HIS A 76 -10.17 6.25 10.51
C HIS A 76 -10.80 5.59 11.75
N ASN A 77 -10.97 6.33 12.82
CA ASN A 77 -11.62 5.83 14.04
C ASN A 77 -13.07 6.34 14.17
N ALA A 78 -13.30 7.64 14.02
CA ALA A 78 -14.62 8.25 14.23
C ALA A 78 -15.66 7.79 13.21
N VAL A 79 -15.29 7.66 11.93
CA VAL A 79 -16.22 7.27 10.87
C VAL A 79 -16.72 5.84 11.06
N PRO A 80 -15.85 4.82 11.25
CA PRO A 80 -16.32 3.48 11.60
C PRO A 80 -17.07 3.39 12.92
N MET A 81 -16.70 4.22 13.91
CA MET A 81 -17.34 4.27 15.24
C MET A 81 -18.82 4.63 15.15
N MET A 82 -19.22 5.44 14.19
CA MET A 82 -20.62 5.80 13.94
C MET A 82 -21.32 4.91 12.89
N GLY A 83 -20.65 3.88 12.39
CA GLY A 83 -21.15 2.98 11.35
C GLY A 83 -21.22 3.60 9.94
N ALA A 84 -20.55 4.73 9.74
CA ALA A 84 -20.40 5.36 8.42
C ALA A 84 -19.19 4.79 7.67
N VAL A 85 -19.02 5.16 6.41
CA VAL A 85 -18.02 4.63 5.49
C VAL A 85 -16.99 5.69 5.14
N LEU A 86 -15.72 5.40 5.37
CA LEU A 86 -14.63 6.29 5.03
C LEU A 86 -14.21 6.12 3.56
N VAL A 87 -14.16 7.22 2.81
CA VAL A 87 -13.67 7.26 1.43
C VAL A 87 -12.40 8.08 1.40
N THR A 88 -11.26 7.42 1.30
CA THR A 88 -9.96 8.11 1.29
C THR A 88 -9.58 8.50 -0.13
N LEU A 89 -9.33 9.79 -0.36
CA LEU A 89 -8.95 10.33 -1.66
C LEU A 89 -7.43 10.39 -1.81
N ASN A 90 -6.95 9.92 -2.95
CA ASN A 90 -5.54 10.10 -3.29
C ASN A 90 -5.26 11.59 -3.57
N THR A 91 -4.38 12.18 -2.76
CA THR A 91 -4.06 13.61 -2.77
C THR A 91 -3.40 14.11 -4.04
N ARG A 92 -2.90 13.20 -4.89
CA ARG A 92 -2.21 13.52 -6.16
C ARG A 92 -3.10 13.50 -7.39
N LEU A 93 -4.36 13.08 -7.25
CA LEU A 93 -5.33 13.12 -8.35
C LEU A 93 -5.65 14.56 -8.75
N SER A 94 -6.04 14.75 -9.99
CA SER A 94 -6.61 16.01 -10.47
C SER A 94 -7.97 16.29 -9.83
N GLU A 95 -8.45 17.53 -9.91
CA GLU A 95 -9.76 17.89 -9.37
C GLU A 95 -10.91 17.16 -10.09
N ASP A 96 -10.77 16.93 -11.40
CA ASP A 96 -11.79 16.20 -12.17
C ASP A 96 -11.86 14.72 -11.77
N GLU A 97 -10.71 14.07 -11.57
CA GLU A 97 -10.68 12.70 -11.06
C GLU A 97 -11.29 12.62 -9.66
N MET A 98 -10.92 13.54 -8.75
CA MET A 98 -11.50 13.58 -7.39
C MET A 98 -13.01 13.82 -7.43
N ALA A 99 -13.50 14.75 -8.29
CA ALA A 99 -14.92 15.00 -8.44
C ALA A 99 -15.68 13.76 -8.92
N ALA A 100 -15.10 13.00 -9.86
CA ALA A 100 -15.68 11.73 -10.32
C ALA A 100 -15.75 10.68 -9.19
N LEU A 101 -14.72 10.62 -8.31
CA LEU A 101 -14.75 9.72 -7.15
C LEU A 101 -15.78 10.14 -6.11
N LEU A 102 -15.95 11.43 -5.86
CA LEU A 102 -16.97 11.97 -4.95
C LEU A 102 -18.39 11.65 -5.44
N ASP A 103 -18.64 11.83 -6.72
CA ASP A 103 -19.92 11.48 -7.35
C ASP A 103 -20.17 9.96 -7.28
N HIS A 104 -19.19 9.15 -7.70
CA HIS A 104 -19.34 7.69 -7.69
C HIS A 104 -19.54 7.13 -6.28
N SER A 105 -18.78 7.61 -5.29
CA SER A 105 -18.92 7.18 -3.89
C SER A 105 -20.25 7.64 -3.28
N GLY A 106 -20.80 8.76 -3.75
CA GLY A 106 -21.94 9.43 -3.16
C GLY A 106 -21.64 9.94 -1.76
N ALA A 107 -20.43 10.46 -1.54
CA ALA A 107 -20.07 11.09 -0.27
C ALA A 107 -20.99 12.28 0.02
N SER A 108 -21.32 12.51 1.30
CA SER A 108 -22.17 13.63 1.74
C SER A 108 -21.37 14.73 2.45
N VAL A 109 -20.18 14.39 2.91
CA VAL A 109 -19.24 15.28 3.61
C VAL A 109 -17.85 15.09 3.04
N LEU A 110 -17.09 16.18 2.92
CA LEU A 110 -15.68 16.19 2.61
C LEU A 110 -14.90 16.82 3.77
N VAL A 111 -13.93 16.10 4.31
CA VAL A 111 -12.99 16.61 5.30
C VAL A 111 -11.62 16.74 4.64
N ALA A 112 -10.93 17.86 4.85
CA ALA A 112 -9.62 18.10 4.27
C ALA A 112 -8.65 18.73 5.27
N THR A 113 -7.36 18.50 5.08
CA THR A 113 -6.30 19.25 5.77
C THR A 113 -6.01 20.56 5.03
N GLY A 114 -5.43 21.53 5.73
CA GLY A 114 -5.25 22.91 5.27
C GLY A 114 -4.48 23.04 3.94
N GLU A 115 -3.57 22.10 3.66
CA GLU A 115 -2.81 22.05 2.41
C GLU A 115 -3.73 21.91 1.17
N PHE A 116 -4.93 21.35 1.37
CA PHE A 116 -5.92 21.13 0.32
C PHE A 116 -7.17 22.00 0.46
N ALA A 117 -7.18 22.98 1.36
CA ALA A 117 -8.37 23.77 1.71
C ALA A 117 -9.11 24.35 0.49
N ASP A 118 -8.41 25.03 -0.40
CA ASP A 118 -9.05 25.66 -1.56
C ASP A 118 -9.56 24.63 -2.57
N ARG A 119 -8.81 23.55 -2.77
CA ARG A 119 -9.24 22.43 -3.63
C ARG A 119 -10.47 21.75 -3.05
N ALA A 120 -10.49 21.48 -1.75
CA ALA A 120 -11.62 20.85 -1.08
C ALA A 120 -12.90 21.69 -1.15
N ARG A 121 -12.79 23.02 -0.98
CA ARG A 121 -13.94 23.93 -1.12
C ARG A 121 -14.51 23.90 -2.54
N ARG A 122 -13.67 24.01 -3.58
CA ARG A 122 -14.13 23.92 -4.97
C ARG A 122 -14.79 22.58 -5.29
N LEU A 123 -14.20 21.47 -4.82
CA LEU A 123 -14.78 20.13 -4.98
C LEU A 123 -16.13 20.01 -4.28
N ALA A 124 -16.23 20.51 -3.06
CA ALA A 124 -17.47 20.49 -2.28
C ALA A 124 -18.56 21.34 -2.91
N ASP A 125 -18.24 22.55 -3.37
CA ASP A 125 -19.18 23.43 -4.08
C ASP A 125 -19.70 22.75 -5.37
N ARG A 126 -18.81 22.13 -6.14
CA ARG A 126 -19.15 21.41 -7.38
C ARG A 126 -20.08 20.20 -7.12
N ALA A 127 -19.82 19.47 -6.03
CA ALA A 127 -20.57 18.24 -5.70
C ALA A 127 -21.73 18.47 -4.71
N GLY A 128 -21.94 19.70 -4.23
CA GLY A 128 -22.98 20.02 -3.24
C GLY A 128 -22.72 19.39 -1.87
N LEU A 129 -21.47 19.27 -1.46
CA LEU A 129 -21.05 18.62 -0.21
C LEU A 129 -20.81 19.65 0.89
N ARG A 130 -21.00 19.25 2.14
CA ARG A 130 -20.47 19.97 3.29
C ARG A 130 -18.95 19.74 3.35
N CYS A 131 -18.21 20.81 3.60
CA CYS A 131 -16.74 20.76 3.67
C CYS A 131 -16.23 21.28 5.01
N PHE A 132 -15.38 20.50 5.65
CA PHE A 132 -14.68 20.87 6.88
C PHE A 132 -13.18 20.82 6.65
N VAL A 133 -12.49 21.90 7.01
CA VAL A 133 -11.06 22.04 6.78
C VAL A 133 -10.36 22.19 8.13
N ALA A 134 -9.36 21.37 8.36
CA ALA A 134 -8.46 21.43 9.51
C ALA A 134 -7.19 22.20 9.17
N ASP A 135 -6.57 22.85 10.17
CA ASP A 135 -5.28 23.55 10.07
C ASP A 135 -5.26 24.73 9.07
N GLY A 136 -6.43 25.24 8.70
CA GLY A 136 -6.57 26.38 7.78
C GLY A 136 -6.97 27.68 8.48
N SER A 137 -7.05 28.77 7.72
CA SER A 137 -7.73 29.97 8.20
C SER A 137 -9.22 29.68 8.38
N GLY A 138 -9.73 29.83 9.62
CA GLY A 138 -11.07 29.38 10.01
C GLY A 138 -11.12 27.85 10.05
N ASP A 139 -10.49 27.26 11.05
CA ASP A 139 -10.40 25.80 11.26
C ASP A 139 -11.78 25.23 11.62
N SER A 140 -12.61 25.05 10.59
CA SER A 140 -13.99 24.55 10.74
C SER A 140 -14.04 23.10 11.25
N TYR A 141 -12.94 22.35 11.13
CA TYR A 141 -12.85 21.01 11.69
C TYR A 141 -12.69 21.03 13.21
N GLU A 142 -11.84 21.88 13.77
CA GLU A 142 -11.70 22.05 15.22
C GLU A 142 -12.95 22.68 15.84
N GLU A 143 -13.58 23.64 15.17
CA GLU A 143 -14.85 24.22 15.59
C GLU A 143 -15.96 23.15 15.64
N LEU A 144 -16.02 22.27 14.63
CA LEU A 144 -16.97 21.16 14.58
C LEU A 144 -16.82 20.21 15.79
N ILE A 145 -15.58 19.84 16.12
CA ILE A 145 -15.26 18.97 17.26
C ILE A 145 -15.56 19.67 18.59
N ALA A 146 -15.18 20.93 18.74
CA ALA A 146 -15.35 21.70 19.97
C ALA A 146 -16.83 21.95 20.32
N GLY A 147 -17.66 22.10 19.29
CA GLY A 147 -19.11 22.34 19.43
C GLY A 147 -19.94 21.12 19.80
N SER A 148 -19.32 19.93 19.94
CA SER A 148 -20.06 18.68 20.09
C SER A 148 -19.71 17.91 21.37
N GLY A 149 -20.73 17.27 21.96
CA GLY A 149 -20.55 16.28 23.02
C GLY A 149 -19.98 14.97 22.47
N ALA A 150 -19.44 14.14 23.36
CA ALA A 150 -18.98 12.80 22.97
C ALA A 150 -20.18 11.86 22.80
N SER A 151 -20.16 11.04 21.72
CA SER A 151 -21.13 9.96 21.51
C SER A 151 -20.53 8.61 21.89
N GLU A 152 -21.39 7.66 22.23
CA GLU A 152 -20.99 6.26 22.32
C GLU A 152 -20.91 5.64 20.92
N PRO A 153 -19.99 4.67 20.73
CA PRO A 153 -19.92 3.93 19.48
C PRO A 153 -21.23 3.22 19.15
N VAL A 154 -21.64 3.26 17.90
CA VAL A 154 -22.80 2.48 17.44
C VAL A 154 -22.35 1.05 17.23
N PRO A 155 -23.07 0.03 17.75
CA PRO A 155 -22.79 -1.36 17.44
C PRO A 155 -22.82 -1.58 15.92
N ALA A 156 -21.71 -2.02 15.35
CA ALA A 156 -21.59 -2.30 13.92
C ALA A 156 -21.86 -3.79 13.65
N ASP A 157 -22.54 -4.10 12.57
CA ASP A 157 -22.41 -5.44 11.98
C ASP A 157 -21.00 -5.54 11.38
N GLU A 158 -20.23 -6.53 11.81
CA GLU A 158 -18.84 -6.71 11.36
C GLU A 158 -18.68 -6.96 9.84
N ARG A 159 -19.78 -7.28 9.16
CA ARG A 159 -19.82 -7.49 7.70
C ARG A 159 -20.18 -6.22 6.93
N GLN A 160 -20.61 -5.17 7.61
CA GLN A 160 -20.91 -3.89 6.96
C GLN A 160 -19.66 -3.23 6.40
N LEU A 161 -19.90 -2.41 5.36
CA LEU A 161 -18.87 -1.60 4.72
C LEU A 161 -18.29 -0.60 5.71
N LEU A 162 -16.94 -0.54 5.77
CA LEU A 162 -16.18 0.35 6.64
C LEU A 162 -15.45 1.43 5.85
N ALA A 163 -14.88 1.07 4.71
CA ALA A 163 -14.14 2.00 3.86
C ALA A 163 -14.21 1.61 2.38
N ILE A 164 -14.03 2.61 1.51
CA ILE A 164 -13.84 2.42 0.07
C ILE A 164 -12.49 3.00 -0.30
N ASN A 165 -11.62 2.15 -0.85
CA ASN A 165 -10.30 2.52 -1.35
C ASN A 165 -10.28 2.47 -2.87
N TYR A 166 -10.07 3.62 -3.53
CA TYR A 166 -10.06 3.67 -5.00
C TYR A 166 -8.70 3.28 -5.57
N THR A 167 -8.72 2.40 -6.56
CA THR A 167 -7.53 2.01 -7.36
C THR A 167 -7.60 2.62 -8.74
N SER A 168 -6.45 2.83 -9.36
CA SER A 168 -6.32 3.37 -10.74
C SER A 168 -6.68 2.36 -11.82
N GLY A 169 -7.61 1.46 -11.62
CA GLY A 169 -8.07 0.41 -12.53
C GLY A 169 -7.30 0.25 -13.86
N THR A 170 -7.12 -0.97 -14.31
CA THR A 170 -6.42 -1.27 -15.59
C THR A 170 -7.19 -0.79 -16.82
N THR A 171 -8.46 -0.47 -16.68
CA THR A 171 -9.36 0.01 -17.73
C THR A 171 -9.49 1.54 -17.79
N GLY A 172 -8.66 2.27 -17.03
CA GLY A 172 -8.67 3.73 -16.97
C GLY A 172 -9.76 4.34 -16.07
N ARG A 173 -10.73 3.56 -15.59
CA ARG A 173 -11.72 4.01 -14.60
C ARG A 173 -11.33 3.51 -13.21
N PRO A 174 -11.27 4.38 -12.19
CA PRO A 174 -10.99 3.96 -10.82
C PRO A 174 -12.06 3.00 -10.30
N LYS A 175 -11.64 1.90 -9.66
CA LYS A 175 -12.52 0.94 -9.00
C LYS A 175 -12.51 1.18 -7.49
N GLY A 176 -13.68 1.24 -6.86
CA GLY A 176 -13.82 1.42 -5.41
C GLY A 176 -13.80 0.09 -4.69
N VAL A 177 -12.69 -0.27 -4.10
CA VAL A 177 -12.52 -1.52 -3.34
C VAL A 177 -13.20 -1.40 -1.97
N MET A 178 -14.13 -2.32 -1.66
CA MET A 178 -14.95 -2.29 -0.46
C MET A 178 -14.33 -3.09 0.69
N TYR A 179 -14.05 -2.41 1.82
CA TYR A 179 -13.56 -3.02 3.06
C TYR A 179 -14.69 -3.14 4.07
N HIS A 180 -14.80 -4.31 4.73
CA HIS A 180 -15.72 -4.51 5.86
C HIS A 180 -14.99 -4.45 7.21
N HIS A 181 -15.74 -4.21 8.30
CA HIS A 181 -15.17 -4.09 9.65
C HIS A 181 -14.35 -5.31 10.07
N ARG A 182 -14.88 -6.53 9.83
CA ARG A 182 -14.19 -7.78 10.18
C ARG A 182 -12.84 -7.92 9.49
N GLY A 183 -12.77 -7.66 8.18
CA GLY A 183 -11.52 -7.76 7.41
C GLY A 183 -10.48 -6.77 7.93
N ALA A 184 -10.87 -5.51 8.12
CA ALA A 184 -9.98 -4.47 8.65
C ALA A 184 -9.48 -4.77 10.07
N TYR A 185 -10.35 -5.32 10.95
CA TYR A 185 -9.97 -5.74 12.30
C TYR A 185 -8.92 -6.86 12.26
N LEU A 186 -9.17 -7.91 11.48
CA LEU A 186 -8.28 -9.06 11.39
C LEU A 186 -6.96 -8.67 10.73
N GLN A 187 -7.01 -7.89 9.64
CA GLN A 187 -5.80 -7.41 8.98
C GLN A 187 -4.95 -6.51 9.90
N ALA A 188 -5.58 -5.60 10.65
CA ALA A 188 -4.87 -4.80 11.64
C ALA A 188 -4.20 -5.67 12.72
N THR A 189 -4.87 -6.73 13.17
CA THR A 189 -4.31 -7.68 14.13
C THR A 189 -3.12 -8.45 13.53
N ALA A 190 -3.25 -8.91 12.27
CA ALA A 190 -2.16 -9.58 11.55
C ALA A 190 -0.96 -8.65 11.36
N MET A 191 -1.18 -7.40 10.94
CA MET A 191 -0.09 -6.43 10.78
C MET A 191 0.59 -6.11 12.12
N ALA A 192 -0.16 -5.99 13.21
CA ALA A 192 0.43 -5.82 14.54
C ALA A 192 1.33 -7.00 14.93
N TYR A 193 0.92 -8.23 14.59
CA TYR A 193 1.70 -9.45 14.84
C TYR A 193 2.97 -9.51 13.99
N HIS A 194 2.84 -9.41 12.65
CA HIS A 194 3.97 -9.57 11.73
C HIS A 194 5.00 -8.46 11.85
N ALA A 195 4.56 -7.20 12.03
CA ALA A 195 5.46 -6.07 12.31
C ALA A 195 5.95 -6.02 13.75
N ARG A 196 5.58 -6.99 14.61
CA ARG A 196 5.98 -7.08 16.03
C ARG A 196 5.65 -5.80 16.81
N LEU A 197 4.52 -5.17 16.52
CA LEU A 197 4.12 -3.94 17.20
C LEU A 197 3.78 -4.21 18.68
N GLY A 198 4.18 -3.27 19.51
CA GLY A 198 3.86 -3.26 20.94
C GLY A 198 3.72 -1.84 21.47
N PRO A 199 3.47 -1.66 22.79
CA PRO A 199 3.28 -0.34 23.36
C PRO A 199 4.51 0.59 23.22
N GLY A 200 5.70 0.03 22.97
CA GLY A 200 6.93 0.80 22.69
C GLY A 200 7.09 1.21 21.21
N ALA A 201 6.22 0.73 20.33
CA ALA A 201 6.32 1.04 18.90
C ALA A 201 6.08 2.53 18.63
N ARG A 202 6.94 3.09 17.79
CA ARG A 202 6.83 4.46 17.25
C ARG A 202 6.84 4.35 15.74
N TYR A 203 5.64 4.43 15.15
CA TYR A 203 5.43 4.18 13.72
C TYR A 203 5.44 5.48 12.94
N LEU A 204 6.44 5.65 12.05
CA LEU A 204 6.56 6.80 11.16
C LEU A 204 5.70 6.58 9.90
N TRP A 205 4.83 7.52 9.62
CA TRP A 205 3.91 7.46 8.47
C TRP A 205 4.54 7.94 7.17
N THR A 206 5.45 7.16 6.61
CA THR A 206 5.98 7.31 5.24
C THR A 206 5.01 6.75 4.21
N LEU A 207 4.26 5.70 4.56
CA LEU A 207 3.19 5.14 3.74
C LEU A 207 1.96 6.07 3.76
N PRO A 208 1.34 6.43 2.61
CA PRO A 208 0.13 7.23 2.61
C PRO A 208 -1.05 6.52 3.31
N MET A 209 -1.64 7.16 4.31
CA MET A 209 -2.81 6.62 5.04
C MET A 209 -4.04 6.45 4.15
N PHE A 210 -4.14 7.19 3.04
CA PHE A 210 -5.24 7.08 2.10
C PHE A 210 -5.16 5.83 1.22
N HIS A 211 -4.00 5.21 1.09
CA HIS A 211 -3.79 4.03 0.24
C HIS A 211 -3.97 2.74 1.02
N CYS A 212 -4.93 1.89 0.61
CA CYS A 212 -5.27 0.63 1.33
C CYS A 212 -5.45 0.85 2.84
N ASN A 213 -6.02 1.98 3.24
CA ASN A 213 -6.09 2.48 4.62
C ASN A 213 -4.74 2.35 5.38
N GLY A 214 -3.66 2.69 4.68
CA GLY A 214 -2.30 2.57 5.23
C GLY A 214 -1.93 1.14 5.62
N TRP A 215 -2.31 0.15 4.78
CA TRP A 215 -2.13 -1.29 5.04
C TRP A 215 -2.70 -1.73 6.40
N CYS A 216 -3.78 -1.09 6.84
CA CYS A 216 -4.41 -1.27 8.16
C CYS A 216 -3.53 -0.89 9.37
N PHE A 217 -2.36 -0.31 9.17
CA PHE A 217 -1.53 0.21 10.27
C PHE A 217 -2.19 1.38 11.01
N THR A 218 -3.14 2.10 10.38
CA THR A 218 -3.97 3.11 11.06
C THR A 218 -4.69 2.55 12.29
N TRP A 219 -5.02 1.28 12.29
CA TRP A 219 -5.64 0.55 13.39
C TRP A 219 -4.66 -0.37 14.13
N ALA A 220 -3.69 -0.97 13.44
CA ALA A 220 -2.72 -1.90 14.04
C ALA A 220 -1.85 -1.22 15.10
N VAL A 221 -1.34 -0.02 14.82
CA VAL A 221 -0.54 0.76 15.79
C VAL A 221 -1.39 1.14 17.01
N THR A 222 -2.66 1.55 16.79
CA THR A 222 -3.62 1.82 17.85
C THR A 222 -3.92 0.57 18.70
N ALA A 223 -4.13 -0.59 18.06
CA ALA A 223 -4.36 -1.87 18.74
C ALA A 223 -3.20 -2.26 19.66
N ALA A 224 -1.97 -2.01 19.21
CA ALA A 224 -0.75 -2.27 19.95
C ALA A 224 -0.46 -1.26 21.07
N GLY A 225 -1.15 -0.11 21.11
CA GLY A 225 -0.87 0.99 22.05
C GLY A 225 0.43 1.74 21.70
N GLY A 226 0.83 1.71 20.44
CA GLY A 226 1.99 2.40 19.89
C GLY A 226 1.74 3.89 19.66
N THR A 227 2.75 4.61 19.15
CA THR A 227 2.66 6.03 18.80
C THR A 227 2.68 6.19 17.29
N HIS A 228 1.68 6.85 16.73
CA HIS A 228 1.68 7.31 15.34
C HIS A 228 2.49 8.59 15.21
N VAL A 229 3.54 8.59 14.41
CA VAL A 229 4.33 9.78 14.09
C VAL A 229 4.02 10.20 12.65
N CYS A 230 3.31 11.31 12.49
CA CYS A 230 2.82 11.78 11.20
C CYS A 230 3.91 12.46 10.39
N LEU A 231 3.97 12.14 9.09
CA LEU A 231 4.80 12.80 8.09
C LEU A 231 3.89 13.32 6.98
N ARG A 232 3.63 14.62 6.96
CA ARG A 232 2.66 15.23 6.04
C ARG A 232 3.12 15.28 4.58
N ALA A 233 4.43 15.38 4.37
CA ALA A 233 5.05 15.37 3.05
C ALA A 233 6.29 14.48 3.03
N MET A 234 6.59 13.89 1.88
CA MET A 234 7.80 13.09 1.71
C MET A 234 9.03 14.04 1.68
N ASP A 235 9.81 13.99 2.75
CA ASP A 235 11.04 14.74 2.94
C ASP A 235 12.05 13.83 3.66
N THR A 236 13.07 13.39 2.95
CA THR A 236 14.07 12.45 3.48
C THR A 236 14.90 13.04 4.62
N ALA A 237 15.21 14.33 4.56
CA ALA A 237 15.91 15.01 5.64
C ALA A 237 15.06 15.06 6.92
N GLN A 238 13.73 15.27 6.78
CA GLN A 238 12.80 15.21 7.90
C GLN A 238 12.67 13.76 8.43
N ILE A 239 12.64 12.77 7.56
CA ILE A 239 12.62 11.35 7.95
C ILE A 239 13.83 11.04 8.83
N TRP A 240 15.04 11.40 8.40
CA TRP A 240 16.26 11.16 9.18
C TRP A 240 16.29 11.88 10.53
N ARG A 241 15.74 13.10 10.60
CA ARG A 241 15.56 13.79 11.88
C ARG A 241 14.60 13.02 12.79
N LEU A 242 13.42 12.63 12.29
CA LEU A 242 12.44 11.88 13.08
C LEU A 242 12.97 10.52 13.53
N LEU A 243 13.70 9.80 12.67
CA LEU A 243 14.36 8.53 13.04
C LEU A 243 15.24 8.69 14.28
N ARG A 244 15.97 9.80 14.39
CA ARG A 244 16.89 10.07 15.51
C ARG A 244 16.19 10.72 16.71
N ASP A 245 15.40 11.76 16.47
CA ASP A 245 14.85 12.61 17.52
C ASP A 245 13.60 12.00 18.17
N GLU A 246 12.76 11.32 17.39
CA GLU A 246 11.53 10.69 17.90
C GLU A 246 11.74 9.18 18.22
N GLY A 247 12.93 8.62 18.00
CA GLY A 247 13.19 7.21 18.27
C GLY A 247 12.25 6.28 17.52
N ILE A 248 12.10 6.52 16.21
CA ILE A 248 11.24 5.70 15.35
C ILE A 248 11.72 4.24 15.35
N THR A 249 10.77 3.34 15.54
CA THR A 249 11.04 1.89 15.57
C THR A 249 10.44 1.14 14.40
N HIS A 250 9.46 1.74 13.71
CA HIS A 250 8.74 1.08 12.61
C HIS A 250 8.33 2.09 11.55
N PHE A 251 8.35 1.68 10.28
CA PHE A 251 7.64 2.34 9.19
C PHE A 251 7.44 1.38 8.02
N SER A 252 6.55 1.75 7.07
CA SER A 252 6.36 1.00 5.84
C SER A 252 6.59 1.90 4.63
N ALA A 253 7.28 1.40 3.61
CA ALA A 253 7.60 2.19 2.43
C ALA A 253 7.75 1.32 1.17
N ALA A 254 7.48 1.89 0.00
CA ALA A 254 7.86 1.27 -1.26
C ALA A 254 9.39 1.26 -1.43
N PRO A 255 9.98 0.33 -2.21
CA PRO A 255 11.43 0.27 -2.44
C PRO A 255 12.02 1.59 -2.96
N THR A 256 11.30 2.32 -3.79
CA THR A 256 11.71 3.65 -4.28
C THR A 256 11.88 4.68 -3.17
N VAL A 257 11.02 4.64 -2.15
CA VAL A 257 11.13 5.52 -0.97
C VAL A 257 12.32 5.09 -0.10
N LEU A 258 12.54 3.78 0.05
CA LEU A 258 13.73 3.26 0.75
C LEU A 258 15.02 3.68 0.07
N THR A 259 15.06 3.65 -1.27
CA THR A 259 16.20 4.16 -2.05
C THR A 259 16.46 5.64 -1.76
N MET A 260 15.41 6.48 -1.77
CA MET A 260 15.54 7.91 -1.44
C MET A 260 16.05 8.12 0.00
N ILE A 261 15.54 7.37 0.97
CA ILE A 261 16.01 7.40 2.36
C ILE A 261 17.49 6.99 2.45
N ALA A 262 17.88 5.93 1.75
CA ALA A 262 19.24 5.44 1.75
C ALA A 262 20.24 6.37 1.03
N GLU A 263 19.77 7.19 0.10
CA GLU A 263 20.61 8.13 -0.67
C GLU A 263 20.67 9.55 -0.08
N ASP A 264 19.90 9.82 0.96
CA ASP A 264 19.94 11.12 1.64
C ASP A 264 21.34 11.41 2.22
N PRO A 265 21.85 12.64 2.12
CA PRO A 265 23.14 13.02 2.71
C PRO A 265 23.26 12.78 4.23
N ALA A 266 22.12 12.74 4.95
CA ALA A 266 22.07 12.44 6.38
C ALA A 266 22.02 10.92 6.67
N ALA A 267 21.99 10.07 5.63
CA ALA A 267 21.90 8.63 5.80
C ALA A 267 23.13 8.05 6.53
N GLY A 268 22.87 7.16 7.47
CA GLY A 268 23.93 6.49 8.25
C GLY A 268 23.36 5.53 9.27
N PRO A 269 24.20 4.75 9.93
CA PRO A 269 23.76 3.78 10.93
C PRO A 269 22.98 4.44 12.08
N LEU A 270 21.90 3.79 12.49
CA LEU A 270 21.14 4.11 13.69
C LEU A 270 21.68 3.32 14.88
N ASP A 271 21.49 3.81 16.09
CA ASP A 271 21.88 3.17 17.35
C ASP A 271 20.90 2.10 17.83
N HIS A 272 19.75 2.00 17.16
CA HIS A 272 18.71 1.01 17.41
C HIS A 272 18.19 0.42 16.08
N GLU A 273 17.62 -0.78 16.15
CA GLU A 273 17.01 -1.42 15.00
C GLU A 273 15.66 -0.78 14.67
N VAL A 274 15.41 -0.56 13.38
CA VAL A 274 14.14 -0.07 12.87
C VAL A 274 13.54 -1.12 11.94
N HIS A 275 12.35 -1.61 12.27
CA HIS A 275 11.60 -2.55 11.43
C HIS A 275 10.96 -1.82 10.26
N VAL A 276 11.16 -2.33 9.06
CA VAL A 276 10.66 -1.72 7.83
C VAL A 276 9.92 -2.74 7.00
N ASP A 277 8.63 -2.47 6.77
CA ASP A 277 7.84 -3.27 5.85
C ASP A 277 7.89 -2.64 4.45
N THR A 278 8.28 -3.41 3.44
CA THR A 278 8.35 -2.94 2.06
C THR A 278 7.46 -3.79 1.14
N GLY A 279 6.79 -3.13 0.21
CA GLY A 279 5.89 -3.78 -0.74
C GLY A 279 5.53 -2.90 -1.93
N GLY A 280 4.71 -3.44 -2.83
CA GLY A 280 4.32 -2.77 -4.07
C GLY A 280 5.26 -3.07 -5.24
N ALA A 281 6.51 -3.45 -4.97
CA ALA A 281 7.49 -4.00 -5.90
C ALA A 281 8.55 -4.80 -5.09
N PRO A 282 9.27 -5.75 -5.68
CA PRO A 282 10.39 -6.42 -5.04
C PRO A 282 11.55 -5.44 -4.77
N PRO A 283 12.12 -5.39 -3.56
CA PRO A 283 13.33 -4.61 -3.31
C PRO A 283 14.56 -5.30 -3.92
N SER A 284 15.52 -4.53 -4.45
CA SER A 284 16.78 -5.10 -4.92
C SER A 284 17.65 -5.59 -3.77
N SER A 285 18.47 -6.61 -4.01
CA SER A 285 19.42 -7.14 -3.01
C SER A 285 20.41 -6.07 -2.54
N THR A 286 20.83 -5.18 -3.42
CA THR A 286 21.71 -4.04 -3.12
C THR A 286 21.04 -3.07 -2.15
N LEU A 287 19.76 -2.75 -2.37
CA LEU A 287 18.99 -1.90 -1.45
C LEU A 287 18.86 -2.54 -0.07
N LEU A 288 18.50 -3.82 -0.02
CA LEU A 288 18.36 -4.56 1.24
C LEU A 288 19.67 -4.56 2.06
N ALA A 289 20.80 -4.86 1.41
CA ALA A 289 22.11 -4.84 2.07
C ALA A 289 22.48 -3.43 2.59
N ARG A 290 22.13 -2.39 1.85
CA ARG A 290 22.36 -1.02 2.26
C ARG A 290 21.49 -0.61 3.46
N MET A 291 20.22 -1.00 3.47
CA MET A 291 19.32 -0.78 4.60
C MET A 291 19.81 -1.51 5.86
N GLU A 292 20.20 -2.78 5.72
CA GLU A 292 20.75 -3.58 6.82
C GLU A 292 22.00 -2.92 7.43
N ALA A 293 22.90 -2.38 6.60
CA ALA A 293 24.10 -1.67 7.08
C ALA A 293 23.77 -0.39 7.90
N MET A 294 22.56 0.15 7.77
CA MET A 294 22.04 1.29 8.53
C MET A 294 21.17 0.89 9.72
N ASN A 295 21.11 -0.40 10.05
CA ASN A 295 20.31 -0.99 11.13
C ASN A 295 18.80 -1.00 10.89
N PHE A 296 18.39 -1.13 9.62
CA PHE A 296 17.00 -1.39 9.25
C PHE A 296 16.77 -2.89 9.00
N ALA A 297 15.80 -3.47 9.71
CA ALA A 297 15.33 -4.83 9.48
C ALA A 297 14.17 -4.79 8.47
N VAL A 298 14.46 -5.11 7.20
CA VAL A 298 13.48 -4.99 6.10
C VAL A 298 12.76 -6.32 5.88
N THR A 299 11.42 -6.29 5.92
CA THR A 299 10.52 -7.41 5.58
C THR A 299 9.82 -7.10 4.26
N HIS A 300 9.91 -8.01 3.29
CA HIS A 300 9.17 -7.90 2.03
C HIS A 300 7.76 -8.43 2.20
N LEU A 301 6.78 -7.62 1.76
CA LEU A 301 5.35 -7.91 1.82
C LEU A 301 4.74 -7.87 0.41
N TYR A 302 3.77 -8.75 0.18
CA TYR A 302 2.97 -8.73 -1.04
C TYR A 302 1.49 -8.60 -0.71
N GLY A 303 0.78 -7.82 -1.48
CA GLY A 303 -0.66 -7.67 -1.43
C GLY A 303 -1.17 -6.58 -2.36
N LEU A 304 -2.49 -6.45 -2.40
CA LEU A 304 -3.23 -5.51 -3.24
C LEU A 304 -4.21 -4.69 -2.39
N THR A 305 -4.81 -3.69 -2.99
CA THR A 305 -5.93 -2.99 -2.34
C THR A 305 -7.07 -3.97 -2.05
N GLU A 306 -7.33 -4.88 -2.97
CA GLU A 306 -8.35 -5.93 -2.88
C GLU A 306 -8.13 -6.94 -1.75
N THR A 307 -6.94 -6.92 -1.13
CA THR A 307 -6.56 -7.79 0.00
C THR A 307 -6.24 -7.00 1.29
N TYR A 308 -6.78 -5.80 1.45
CA TYR A 308 -6.51 -4.91 2.60
C TYR A 308 -5.03 -4.51 2.77
N GLY A 309 -4.23 -4.66 1.73
CA GLY A 309 -2.78 -4.52 1.75
C GLY A 309 -2.09 -5.88 1.86
N PRO A 310 -1.11 -6.07 2.77
CA PRO A 310 -0.27 -7.26 2.80
C PRO A 310 -1.04 -8.56 3.02
N LEU A 311 -0.93 -9.46 2.06
CA LEU A 311 -1.52 -10.79 2.01
C LEU A 311 -0.49 -11.89 2.27
N ALA A 312 0.74 -11.70 1.76
CA ALA A 312 1.87 -12.58 1.98
C ALA A 312 3.03 -11.82 2.63
N ILE A 313 3.73 -12.50 3.50
CA ILE A 313 4.84 -11.98 4.29
C ILE A 313 6.07 -12.84 4.02
N ASN A 314 7.19 -12.24 3.68
CA ASN A 314 8.46 -12.95 3.61
C ASN A 314 8.98 -13.18 5.05
N GLU A 315 8.37 -14.16 5.73
CA GLU A 315 8.78 -14.56 7.07
C GLU A 315 10.14 -15.26 7.00
N TRP A 316 11.17 -14.61 7.54
CA TRP A 316 12.51 -15.15 7.52
C TRP A 316 12.63 -16.35 8.46
N GLN A 317 13.09 -17.49 7.93
CA GLN A 317 13.32 -18.70 8.72
C GLN A 317 14.75 -18.63 9.34
N PRO A 318 14.90 -18.91 10.66
CA PRO A 318 16.20 -18.82 11.32
C PRO A 318 17.31 -19.65 10.66
N GLU A 319 16.95 -20.80 10.11
CA GLU A 319 17.86 -21.72 9.43
C GLU A 319 18.48 -21.12 8.16
N TRP A 320 17.82 -20.15 7.54
CA TRP A 320 18.33 -19.47 6.35
C TRP A 320 19.54 -18.57 6.63
N ASN A 321 19.78 -18.23 7.90
CA ASN A 321 20.98 -17.47 8.28
C ASN A 321 22.29 -18.24 8.02
N GLU A 322 22.23 -19.58 7.97
CA GLU A 322 23.37 -20.44 7.73
C GLU A 322 23.68 -20.65 6.24
N LEU A 323 22.76 -20.21 5.36
CA LEU A 323 22.92 -20.34 3.91
C LEU A 323 23.92 -19.33 3.35
N PRO A 324 24.55 -19.63 2.19
CA PRO A 324 25.37 -18.65 1.46
C PRO A 324 24.56 -17.38 1.16
N ARG A 325 25.22 -16.22 1.17
CA ARG A 325 24.57 -14.90 0.95
C ARG A 325 23.75 -14.83 -0.33
N GLU A 326 24.20 -15.48 -1.40
CA GLU A 326 23.47 -15.53 -2.68
C GLU A 326 22.12 -16.26 -2.53
N GLN A 327 22.10 -17.38 -1.82
CA GLN A 327 20.85 -18.10 -1.52
C GLN A 327 19.94 -17.30 -0.60
N GLN A 328 20.49 -16.63 0.41
CA GLN A 328 19.71 -15.72 1.26
C GLN A 328 19.07 -14.60 0.44
N ALA A 329 19.78 -14.01 -0.52
CA ALA A 329 19.25 -12.97 -1.40
C ALA A 329 18.08 -13.49 -2.25
N THR A 330 18.18 -14.71 -2.80
CA THR A 330 17.10 -15.36 -3.55
C THR A 330 15.87 -15.58 -2.68
N LEU A 331 16.03 -16.05 -1.45
CA LEU A 331 14.93 -16.26 -0.52
C LEU A 331 14.25 -14.94 -0.10
N ARG A 332 15.03 -13.88 0.10
CA ARG A 332 14.51 -12.53 0.42
C ARG A 332 13.73 -11.89 -0.73
N ALA A 333 13.99 -12.28 -1.97
CA ALA A 333 13.27 -11.77 -3.13
C ALA A 333 11.86 -12.34 -3.28
N ARG A 334 11.55 -13.50 -2.66
CA ARG A 334 10.22 -14.11 -2.69
C ARG A 334 9.19 -13.23 -1.98
N GLN A 335 7.92 -13.32 -2.38
CA GLN A 335 6.84 -12.56 -1.75
C GLN A 335 6.41 -13.15 -0.41
N GLY A 336 6.72 -14.43 -0.17
CA GLY A 336 6.55 -15.05 1.13
C GLY A 336 5.40 -16.04 1.23
N ALA A 337 4.99 -16.31 2.47
CA ALA A 337 3.90 -17.18 2.85
C ALA A 337 2.65 -16.36 3.24
N PRO A 338 1.44 -16.97 3.24
CA PRO A 338 0.22 -16.26 3.61
C PRO A 338 0.31 -15.70 5.03
N ASN A 339 -0.22 -14.49 5.26
CA ASN A 339 -0.30 -13.93 6.60
C ASN A 339 -1.21 -14.77 7.52
N ILE A 340 -1.12 -14.58 8.85
CA ILE A 340 -1.79 -15.45 9.84
C ILE A 340 -3.31 -15.50 9.74
N ILE A 341 -3.95 -14.55 9.06
CA ILE A 341 -5.42 -14.51 8.88
C ILE A 341 -5.86 -14.97 7.50
N ALA A 342 -4.93 -15.07 6.55
CA ALA A 342 -5.19 -15.53 5.19
C ALA A 342 -5.40 -17.04 5.15
N ARG A 343 -6.17 -17.50 4.18
CA ARG A 343 -6.16 -18.93 3.82
C ARG A 343 -4.87 -19.23 3.04
N PRO A 344 -4.48 -20.52 2.91
CA PRO A 344 -3.36 -20.89 2.05
C PRO A 344 -3.52 -20.27 0.66
N LEU A 345 -2.47 -19.62 0.19
CA LEU A 345 -2.41 -19.08 -1.16
C LEU A 345 -2.46 -20.22 -2.17
N ARG A 346 -3.15 -19.97 -3.27
CA ARG A 346 -3.19 -20.89 -4.39
C ARG A 346 -2.56 -20.24 -5.60
N VAL A 347 -1.88 -21.02 -6.41
CA VAL A 347 -1.42 -20.63 -7.74
C VAL A 347 -2.13 -21.54 -8.73
N LEU A 348 -2.96 -20.95 -9.61
CA LEU A 348 -3.87 -21.70 -10.47
C LEU A 348 -3.42 -21.66 -11.92
N ASP A 349 -3.54 -22.79 -12.60
CA ASP A 349 -3.44 -22.86 -14.06
C ASP A 349 -4.71 -22.30 -14.76
N ASP A 350 -4.70 -22.26 -16.09
CA ASP A 350 -5.83 -21.76 -16.90
C ASP A 350 -7.11 -22.58 -16.70
N ASP A 351 -7.01 -23.84 -16.29
CA ASP A 351 -8.15 -24.70 -15.97
C ASP A 351 -8.69 -24.46 -14.54
N GLY A 352 -7.99 -23.66 -13.71
CA GLY A 352 -8.33 -23.35 -12.32
C GLY A 352 -7.93 -24.44 -11.33
N ARG A 353 -6.95 -25.27 -11.69
CA ARG A 353 -6.32 -26.27 -10.82
C ARG A 353 -5.07 -25.71 -10.19
N ASP A 354 -4.72 -26.19 -9.00
CA ASP A 354 -3.46 -25.82 -8.38
C ASP A 354 -2.28 -26.34 -9.20
N VAL A 355 -1.30 -25.47 -9.46
CA VAL A 355 -0.03 -25.88 -10.06
C VAL A 355 0.81 -26.68 -9.05
N PRO A 356 1.76 -27.52 -9.50
CA PRO A 356 2.72 -28.19 -8.61
C PRO A 356 3.52 -27.15 -7.79
N ALA A 357 3.84 -27.49 -6.54
CA ALA A 357 4.73 -26.68 -5.72
C ALA A 357 6.20 -27.04 -6.02
N ASP A 358 6.65 -26.78 -7.25
CA ASP A 358 7.97 -27.11 -7.78
C ASP A 358 8.90 -25.89 -7.92
N GLY A 359 8.36 -24.66 -7.73
CA GLY A 359 9.09 -23.41 -7.91
C GLY A 359 9.30 -23.03 -9.38
N GLU A 360 8.71 -23.76 -10.33
CA GLU A 360 8.92 -23.61 -11.77
C GLU A 360 7.60 -23.38 -12.54
N THR A 361 6.56 -24.15 -12.22
CA THR A 361 5.28 -24.08 -12.92
C THR A 361 4.53 -22.79 -12.59
N ILE A 362 4.32 -21.96 -13.63
CA ILE A 362 3.67 -20.67 -13.51
C ILE A 362 2.14 -20.82 -13.52
N GLY A 363 1.47 -20.06 -12.66
CA GLY A 363 0.04 -19.87 -12.64
C GLY A 363 -0.34 -18.53 -12.03
N GLU A 364 -1.64 -18.23 -11.94
CA GLU A 364 -2.15 -17.00 -11.36
C GLU A 364 -2.42 -17.16 -9.85
N ILE A 365 -2.00 -16.18 -9.04
CA ILE A 365 -2.30 -16.17 -7.60
C ILE A 365 -3.81 -15.99 -7.40
N ALA A 366 -4.43 -16.94 -6.68
CA ALA A 366 -5.82 -16.94 -6.29
C ALA A 366 -5.95 -16.94 -4.76
N VAL A 367 -6.74 -16.01 -4.23
CA VAL A 367 -6.85 -15.81 -2.79
C VAL A 367 -8.30 -15.87 -2.31
N SER A 368 -8.49 -16.36 -1.10
CA SER A 368 -9.76 -16.34 -0.39
C SER A 368 -9.51 -16.22 1.10
N GLY A 369 -10.41 -15.60 1.83
CA GLY A 369 -10.25 -15.48 3.27
C GLY A 369 -10.88 -14.21 3.84
N ASN A 370 -10.47 -13.89 5.08
CA ASN A 370 -10.98 -12.73 5.79
C ASN A 370 -10.35 -11.40 5.30
N ASP A 371 -9.27 -11.49 4.58
CA ASP A 371 -8.44 -10.42 4.03
C ASP A 371 -8.72 -10.17 2.54
N VAL A 372 -9.89 -10.56 2.05
CA VAL A 372 -10.36 -10.29 0.69
C VAL A 372 -11.52 -9.30 0.75
N MET A 373 -11.53 -8.33 -0.15
CA MET A 373 -12.58 -7.32 -0.29
C MET A 373 -13.99 -7.90 -0.39
N LEU A 374 -15.01 -7.09 -0.11
CA LEU A 374 -16.41 -7.44 -0.42
C LEU A 374 -16.70 -7.45 -1.92
N GLY A 375 -15.90 -6.76 -2.71
CA GLY A 375 -16.05 -6.53 -4.13
C GLY A 375 -15.79 -5.08 -4.49
N TYR A 376 -16.06 -4.72 -5.74
CA TYR A 376 -15.97 -3.35 -6.23
C TYR A 376 -17.30 -2.63 -6.04
N TYR A 377 -17.24 -1.46 -5.45
CA TYR A 377 -18.42 -0.64 -5.14
C TYR A 377 -19.16 -0.23 -6.40
N ARG A 378 -20.45 -0.57 -6.48
CA ARG A 378 -21.34 -0.34 -7.63
C ARG A 378 -20.82 -0.92 -8.96
N ASP A 379 -20.04 -2.02 -8.88
CA ASP A 379 -19.47 -2.68 -10.05
C ASP A 379 -19.44 -4.21 -9.86
N ASP A 380 -20.62 -4.82 -9.89
CA ASP A 380 -20.77 -6.26 -9.73
C ASP A 380 -20.18 -7.04 -10.92
N GLU A 381 -20.11 -6.43 -12.10
CA GLU A 381 -19.52 -7.05 -13.29
C GLU A 381 -18.01 -7.21 -13.10
N ALA A 382 -17.31 -6.12 -12.77
CA ALA A 382 -15.87 -6.17 -12.48
C ALA A 382 -15.56 -7.10 -11.29
N THR A 383 -16.45 -7.19 -10.30
CA THR A 383 -16.29 -8.12 -9.17
C THR A 383 -16.35 -9.57 -9.63
N ARG A 384 -17.30 -9.91 -10.54
CA ARG A 384 -17.42 -11.26 -11.08
C ARG A 384 -16.25 -11.65 -11.99
N GLU A 385 -15.72 -10.72 -12.77
CA GLU A 385 -14.56 -10.95 -13.65
C GLU A 385 -13.32 -11.41 -12.88
N VAL A 386 -13.10 -10.88 -11.68
CA VAL A 386 -11.94 -11.24 -10.83
C VAL A 386 -12.26 -12.33 -9.81
N THR A 387 -13.42 -12.96 -9.90
CA THR A 387 -13.83 -14.01 -8.96
C THR A 387 -13.98 -15.35 -9.68
N ARG A 388 -13.21 -16.37 -9.27
CA ARG A 388 -13.30 -17.72 -9.81
C ARG A 388 -13.32 -18.74 -8.67
N SER A 389 -14.29 -19.62 -8.67
CA SER A 389 -14.42 -20.71 -7.67
C SER A 389 -14.35 -20.23 -6.21
N GLY A 390 -14.89 -19.03 -5.92
CA GLY A 390 -14.87 -18.43 -4.58
C GLY A 390 -13.53 -17.84 -4.18
N CYS A 391 -12.60 -17.69 -5.12
CA CYS A 391 -11.33 -16.99 -4.93
C CYS A 391 -11.31 -15.70 -5.74
N PHE A 392 -10.63 -14.69 -5.23
CA PHE A 392 -10.22 -13.50 -5.97
C PHE A 392 -8.95 -13.81 -6.76
N LEU A 393 -8.96 -13.53 -8.05
CA LEU A 393 -7.82 -13.65 -8.96
C LEU A 393 -7.06 -12.33 -8.98
N THR A 394 -5.77 -12.38 -8.66
CA THR A 394 -4.97 -11.17 -8.44
C THR A 394 -4.46 -10.51 -9.72
N GLY A 395 -4.40 -11.26 -10.82
CA GLY A 395 -3.73 -10.85 -12.06
C GLY A 395 -2.20 -10.94 -11.97
N ASP A 396 -1.66 -11.44 -10.86
CA ASP A 396 -0.21 -11.62 -10.70
C ASP A 396 0.15 -13.11 -10.92
N LEU A 397 1.09 -13.36 -11.84
CA LEU A 397 1.60 -14.68 -12.15
C LEU A 397 2.75 -15.04 -11.23
N ALA A 398 2.72 -16.25 -10.70
CA ALA A 398 3.67 -16.71 -9.69
C ALA A 398 3.98 -18.20 -9.84
N VAL A 399 4.98 -18.64 -9.10
CA VAL A 399 5.26 -20.06 -8.84
C VAL A 399 5.04 -20.33 -7.35
N MET A 400 4.68 -21.58 -7.02
CA MET A 400 4.60 -22.06 -5.66
C MET A 400 5.84 -22.89 -5.35
N HIS A 401 6.56 -22.54 -4.28
CA HIS A 401 7.70 -23.32 -3.81
C HIS A 401 7.27 -24.46 -2.88
N PRO A 402 8.10 -25.54 -2.75
CA PRO A 402 7.79 -26.66 -1.87
C PRO A 402 7.62 -26.30 -0.39
N ASP A 403 8.18 -25.19 0.05
CA ASP A 403 8.08 -24.64 1.41
C ASP A 403 6.83 -23.77 1.62
N GLY A 404 5.94 -23.64 0.60
CA GLY A 404 4.71 -22.85 0.66
C GLY A 404 4.88 -21.36 0.41
N TYR A 405 6.08 -20.90 0.05
CA TYR A 405 6.34 -19.52 -0.35
C TYR A 405 5.96 -19.31 -1.81
N VAL A 406 5.35 -18.17 -2.10
CA VAL A 406 5.09 -17.76 -3.48
C VAL A 406 6.19 -16.83 -3.97
N GLU A 407 6.50 -16.93 -5.25
CA GLU A 407 7.40 -16.01 -5.94
C GLU A 407 6.70 -15.50 -7.20
N ILE A 408 6.46 -14.19 -7.24
CA ILE A 408 5.85 -13.53 -8.40
C ILE A 408 6.85 -13.49 -9.54
N ARG A 409 6.40 -13.93 -10.71
CA ARG A 409 7.17 -13.88 -11.95
C ARG A 409 6.86 -12.61 -12.72
N ASP A 410 5.59 -12.26 -12.87
CA ASP A 410 5.15 -11.01 -13.51
C ASP A 410 3.64 -10.78 -13.28
N ARG A 411 3.13 -9.70 -13.86
CA ARG A 411 1.69 -9.53 -14.08
C ARG A 411 1.28 -10.17 -15.40
N SER A 412 0.10 -10.77 -15.44
CA SER A 412 -0.39 -11.42 -16.67
C SER A 412 -0.41 -10.47 -17.87
N LYS A 413 -0.68 -9.19 -17.66
CA LYS A 413 -0.68 -8.12 -18.69
C LYS A 413 0.70 -7.52 -19.02
N ASP A 414 1.72 -7.82 -18.24
CA ASP A 414 3.09 -7.29 -18.39
C ASP A 414 4.05 -8.35 -19.00
N ILE A 415 3.61 -9.61 -19.11
CA ILE A 415 4.32 -10.65 -19.85
C ILE A 415 4.50 -10.20 -21.30
N ILE A 416 5.70 -10.33 -21.82
CA ILE A 416 6.07 -9.99 -23.20
C ILE A 416 6.13 -11.29 -24.00
N ILE A 417 5.31 -11.41 -25.03
CA ILE A 417 5.25 -12.62 -25.88
C ILE A 417 6.10 -12.42 -27.13
N SER A 418 7.35 -12.86 -27.07
CA SER A 418 8.32 -12.69 -28.15
C SER A 418 8.59 -13.99 -28.89
N GLY A 419 8.11 -14.10 -30.13
CA GLY A 419 8.33 -15.30 -30.95
C GLY A 419 7.71 -16.58 -30.40
N GLY A 420 6.68 -16.46 -29.58
CA GLY A 420 6.03 -17.58 -28.88
C GLY A 420 6.63 -17.90 -27.51
N GLU A 421 7.68 -17.21 -27.10
CA GLU A 421 8.30 -17.34 -25.78
C GLU A 421 7.77 -16.26 -24.84
N ASN A 422 7.44 -16.64 -23.59
CA ASN A 422 7.03 -15.71 -22.54
C ASN A 422 8.27 -15.12 -21.86
N ILE A 423 8.36 -13.80 -21.84
CA ILE A 423 9.41 -13.06 -21.15
C ILE A 423 8.76 -12.35 -19.94
N ALA A 424 9.16 -12.74 -18.76
CA ALA A 424 8.80 -12.01 -17.54
C ALA A 424 9.58 -10.68 -17.50
N SER A 425 8.85 -9.57 -17.53
CA SER A 425 9.47 -8.23 -17.50
C SER A 425 10.29 -8.01 -16.23
N VAL A 426 9.80 -8.53 -15.11
CA VAL A 426 10.46 -8.45 -13.78
C VAL A 426 11.82 -9.15 -13.77
N GLU A 427 11.97 -10.27 -14.46
CA GLU A 427 13.25 -10.99 -14.55
C GLU A 427 14.35 -10.14 -15.23
N VAL A 428 13.98 -9.43 -16.28
CA VAL A 428 14.90 -8.53 -16.99
C VAL A 428 15.21 -7.29 -16.14
N GLU A 429 14.21 -6.73 -15.48
CA GLU A 429 14.36 -5.61 -14.55
C GLU A 429 15.32 -5.95 -13.39
N GLN A 430 15.17 -7.11 -12.77
CA GLN A 430 16.07 -7.55 -11.69
C GLN A 430 17.53 -7.62 -12.12
N VAL A 431 17.78 -8.08 -13.35
CA VAL A 431 19.15 -8.10 -13.89
C VAL A 431 19.64 -6.68 -14.13
N LEU A 432 18.85 -5.80 -14.72
CA LEU A 432 19.23 -4.41 -14.96
C LEU A 432 19.47 -3.66 -13.64
N ASP A 433 18.60 -3.82 -12.67
CA ASP A 433 18.69 -3.17 -11.35
C ASP A 433 19.88 -3.67 -10.53
N SER A 434 20.45 -4.84 -10.85
CA SER A 434 21.70 -5.34 -10.26
C SER A 434 22.96 -4.64 -10.79
N HIS A 435 22.85 -3.85 -11.88
CA HIS A 435 23.98 -3.10 -12.40
C HIS A 435 24.32 -1.88 -11.53
N PRO A 436 25.59 -1.65 -11.16
CA PRO A 436 25.99 -0.57 -10.23
C PRO A 436 25.57 0.85 -10.65
N SER A 437 25.48 1.12 -11.95
CA SER A 437 25.10 2.43 -12.51
C SER A 437 23.60 2.62 -12.67
N VAL A 438 22.78 1.57 -12.47
CA VAL A 438 21.33 1.63 -12.56
C VAL A 438 20.74 1.96 -11.20
N ILE A 439 19.78 2.91 -11.16
CA ILE A 439 18.97 3.21 -9.97
C ILE A 439 17.73 2.32 -9.98
N GLU A 440 17.05 2.26 -11.12
CA GLU A 440 15.81 1.52 -11.33
C GLU A 440 15.57 1.31 -12.83
N SER A 441 14.84 0.26 -13.17
CA SER A 441 14.46 -0.02 -14.54
C SER A 441 12.98 -0.43 -14.64
N ALA A 442 12.43 -0.35 -15.86
CA ALA A 442 11.13 -0.90 -16.19
C ALA A 442 11.19 -1.46 -17.62
N VAL A 443 10.71 -2.69 -17.78
CA VAL A 443 10.69 -3.38 -19.06
C VAL A 443 9.24 -3.58 -19.50
N VAL A 444 8.94 -3.21 -20.73
CA VAL A 444 7.60 -3.33 -21.31
C VAL A 444 7.66 -3.92 -22.71
N ALA A 445 6.53 -4.47 -23.18
CA ALA A 445 6.37 -4.92 -24.54
C ALA A 445 6.36 -3.75 -25.52
N MET A 446 7.06 -3.90 -26.65
CA MET A 446 6.92 -3.08 -27.84
C MET A 446 6.51 -4.00 -29.00
N PRO A 447 5.50 -3.64 -29.82
CA PRO A 447 5.11 -4.43 -30.96
C PRO A 447 6.25 -4.59 -31.99
N ASP A 448 6.45 -5.81 -32.49
CA ASP A 448 7.46 -6.15 -33.47
C ASP A 448 6.86 -7.01 -34.59
N GLU A 449 7.17 -6.68 -35.85
CA GLU A 449 6.58 -7.35 -37.01
C GLU A 449 7.00 -8.82 -37.17
N ARG A 450 8.17 -9.17 -36.66
CA ARG A 450 8.74 -10.51 -36.78
C ARG A 450 8.41 -11.39 -35.56
N TRP A 451 8.45 -10.80 -34.35
CA TRP A 451 8.39 -11.53 -33.12
C TRP A 451 7.06 -11.35 -32.36
N GLY A 452 6.13 -10.54 -32.91
CA GLY A 452 4.91 -10.12 -32.23
C GLY A 452 5.19 -9.01 -31.24
N GLU A 453 5.96 -9.30 -30.22
CA GLU A 453 6.43 -8.34 -29.23
C GLU A 453 7.94 -8.52 -28.97
N VAL A 454 8.57 -7.45 -28.50
CA VAL A 454 9.96 -7.46 -28.02
C VAL A 454 10.11 -6.61 -26.76
N PRO A 455 11.03 -6.96 -25.84
CA PRO A 455 11.24 -6.17 -24.65
C PRO A 455 11.97 -4.85 -24.97
N VAL A 456 11.49 -3.76 -24.36
CA VAL A 456 12.12 -2.45 -24.32
C VAL A 456 12.34 -2.05 -22.87
N ALA A 457 13.55 -1.63 -22.54
CA ALA A 457 13.94 -1.22 -21.21
C ALA A 457 13.98 0.31 -21.09
N PHE A 458 13.29 0.85 -20.11
CA PHE A 458 13.41 2.23 -19.64
C PHE A 458 14.25 2.23 -18.38
N VAL A 459 15.34 3.00 -18.34
CA VAL A 459 16.36 2.91 -17.29
C VAL A 459 16.67 4.28 -16.73
N THR A 460 16.65 4.42 -15.42
CA THR A 460 17.17 5.58 -14.71
C THR A 460 18.58 5.30 -14.21
N LEU A 461 19.53 6.07 -14.69
CA LEU A 461 20.95 5.91 -14.34
C LEU A 461 21.32 6.76 -13.12
N ARG A 462 22.25 6.26 -12.32
CA ARG A 462 22.89 6.96 -11.22
C ARG A 462 23.89 8.02 -11.70
N LYS A 463 24.58 7.68 -12.79
CA LYS A 463 25.52 8.53 -13.53
C LYS A 463 25.43 8.14 -15.01
N ASP A 464 25.69 9.09 -15.89
CA ASP A 464 25.73 8.85 -17.34
C ASP A 464 27.07 8.19 -17.74
N ASP A 465 27.40 7.04 -17.12
CA ASP A 465 28.65 6.31 -17.30
C ASP A 465 28.46 4.94 -17.98
N VAL A 466 27.22 4.60 -18.36
CA VAL A 466 26.89 3.36 -19.07
C VAL A 466 25.94 3.65 -20.23
N ASP A 467 26.17 2.97 -21.37
CA ASP A 467 25.35 3.06 -22.56
C ASP A 467 24.50 1.80 -22.82
N ALA A 468 23.70 1.82 -23.87
CA ALA A 468 22.83 0.71 -24.24
C ALA A 468 23.61 -0.57 -24.61
N ASP A 469 24.79 -0.43 -25.22
CA ASP A 469 25.61 -1.58 -25.61
C ASP A 469 26.18 -2.28 -24.37
N ALA A 470 26.64 -1.53 -23.38
CA ALA A 470 27.15 -2.06 -22.11
C ALA A 470 26.02 -2.78 -21.32
N LEU A 471 24.82 -2.19 -21.22
CA LEU A 471 23.67 -2.85 -20.58
C LEU A 471 23.21 -4.09 -21.37
N THR A 472 23.25 -4.04 -22.70
CA THR A 472 22.94 -5.20 -23.56
C THR A 472 23.89 -6.36 -23.25
N GLU A 473 25.19 -6.10 -23.13
CA GLU A 473 26.17 -7.13 -22.81
C GLU A 473 25.97 -7.65 -21.38
N TYR A 474 25.71 -6.76 -20.43
CA TYR A 474 25.43 -7.12 -19.04
C TYR A 474 24.24 -8.08 -18.92
N VAL A 475 23.15 -7.82 -19.64
CA VAL A 475 21.97 -8.70 -19.68
C VAL A 475 22.28 -10.00 -20.42
N ARG A 476 23.05 -9.95 -21.53
CA ARG A 476 23.43 -11.12 -22.35
C ARG A 476 24.23 -12.16 -21.59
N GLU A 477 25.08 -11.73 -20.66
CA GLU A 477 25.86 -12.63 -19.81
C GLU A 477 24.99 -13.38 -18.77
N ARG A 478 23.76 -12.88 -18.49
CA ARG A 478 22.93 -13.35 -17.38
C ARG A 478 21.59 -13.96 -17.80
N LEU A 479 21.09 -13.59 -18.99
CA LEU A 479 19.79 -14.05 -19.49
C LEU A 479 19.90 -14.64 -20.91
N ALA A 480 18.88 -15.44 -21.24
CA ALA A 480 18.72 -15.98 -22.59
C ALA A 480 18.56 -14.87 -23.65
N ARG A 481 19.08 -15.10 -24.87
CA ARG A 481 19.14 -14.08 -25.93
C ARG A 481 17.79 -13.44 -26.28
N TYR A 482 16.70 -14.17 -26.21
CA TYR A 482 15.37 -13.65 -26.54
C TYR A 482 14.83 -12.68 -25.49
N LYS A 483 15.36 -12.71 -24.25
CA LYS A 483 15.01 -11.81 -23.14
C LYS A 483 15.74 -10.47 -23.17
N ILE A 484 16.76 -10.32 -24.04
CA ILE A 484 17.55 -9.09 -24.12
C ILE A 484 16.69 -7.97 -24.69
N PRO A 485 16.58 -6.80 -24.02
CA PRO A 485 15.88 -5.66 -24.56
C PRO A 485 16.41 -5.24 -25.92
N LYS A 486 15.51 -5.00 -26.87
CA LYS A 486 15.87 -4.53 -28.22
C LYS A 486 16.17 -3.04 -28.23
N ARG A 487 15.75 -2.32 -27.21
CA ARG A 487 15.95 -0.88 -27.08
C ARG A 487 16.10 -0.51 -25.62
N PHE A 488 16.95 0.47 -25.35
CA PHE A 488 17.13 1.09 -24.04
C PHE A 488 16.81 2.58 -24.15
N GLU A 489 15.96 3.08 -23.25
CA GLU A 489 15.61 4.49 -23.11
C GLU A 489 16.08 4.98 -21.74
N PHE A 490 17.00 5.92 -21.70
CA PHE A 490 17.52 6.51 -20.46
C PHE A 490 16.65 7.68 -20.04
N VAL A 491 15.77 7.46 -19.05
CA VAL A 491 14.74 8.43 -18.63
C VAL A 491 14.39 8.26 -17.15
N GLY A 492 13.81 9.31 -16.56
CA GLY A 492 13.12 9.18 -15.28
C GLY A 492 11.81 8.40 -15.45
N LEU A 493 11.55 7.43 -14.59
CA LEU A 493 10.37 6.56 -14.69
C LEU A 493 9.13 7.23 -14.09
N PRO A 494 7.97 7.19 -14.78
CA PRO A 494 6.70 7.69 -14.24
C PRO A 494 6.24 6.81 -13.07
N LYS A 495 5.79 7.44 -11.98
CA LYS A 495 5.40 6.74 -10.75
C LYS A 495 4.03 7.14 -10.27
N THR A 496 3.35 6.21 -9.62
CA THR A 496 2.13 6.48 -8.86
C THR A 496 2.43 7.27 -7.59
N SER A 497 1.39 7.70 -6.89
CA SER A 497 1.51 8.36 -5.57
C SER A 497 2.20 7.50 -4.50
N THR A 498 2.19 6.19 -4.69
CA THR A 498 2.83 5.23 -3.79
C THR A 498 4.25 4.87 -4.19
N GLY A 499 4.77 5.47 -5.28
CA GLY A 499 6.11 5.20 -5.80
C GLY A 499 6.19 4.01 -6.77
N LYS A 500 5.06 3.37 -7.11
CA LYS A 500 5.03 2.27 -8.09
C LYS A 500 5.19 2.80 -9.51
N ILE A 501 6.04 2.16 -10.31
CA ILE A 501 6.25 2.51 -11.72
C ILE A 501 4.97 2.26 -12.53
N GLN A 502 4.62 3.23 -13.38
CA GLN A 502 3.44 3.19 -14.24
C GLN A 502 3.77 2.57 -15.60
N LYS A 503 3.88 1.24 -15.67
CA LYS A 503 4.20 0.52 -16.91
C LYS A 503 3.20 0.79 -18.06
N ASN A 504 1.94 1.12 -17.75
CA ASN A 504 0.98 1.53 -18.79
C ASN A 504 1.44 2.75 -19.56
N VAL A 505 1.94 3.79 -18.88
CA VAL A 505 2.49 5.00 -19.53
C VAL A 505 3.74 4.66 -20.37
N LEU A 506 4.57 3.74 -19.88
CA LEU A 506 5.77 3.31 -20.61
C LEU A 506 5.42 2.45 -21.83
N ARG A 507 4.36 1.64 -21.77
CA ARG A 507 3.87 0.91 -22.96
C ARG A 507 3.37 1.84 -24.05
N ASP A 508 2.57 2.87 -23.68
CA ASP A 508 2.12 3.88 -24.65
C ASP A 508 3.33 4.55 -25.32
N ARG A 509 4.34 4.91 -24.53
CA ARG A 509 5.60 5.47 -25.06
C ARG A 509 6.38 4.50 -25.94
N ALA A 510 6.42 3.20 -25.58
CA ALA A 510 7.08 2.18 -26.41
C ALA A 510 6.38 2.02 -27.77
N HIS A 511 5.05 2.15 -27.84
CA HIS A 511 4.30 2.19 -29.09
C HIS A 511 4.68 3.40 -29.96
N GLU A 512 4.76 4.60 -29.38
CA GLU A 512 5.20 5.82 -30.08
C GLU A 512 6.63 5.71 -30.63
N LEU A 513 7.53 5.06 -29.89
CA LEU A 513 8.91 4.82 -30.30
C LEU A 513 9.02 3.92 -31.54
N LYS A 514 8.08 2.98 -31.72
CA LYS A 514 7.98 2.16 -32.93
C LYS A 514 7.55 2.96 -34.15
N GLU A 515 6.55 3.84 -34.00
CA GLU A 515 6.05 4.67 -35.12
C GLU A 515 7.10 5.67 -35.63
N SER A 516 8.10 5.97 -34.79
CA SER A 516 9.18 6.92 -35.09
C SER A 516 10.45 6.26 -35.63
N SER A 517 10.49 4.92 -35.74
CA SER A 517 11.62 4.11 -36.21
C SER A 517 11.34 3.49 -37.56
#